data_fd9ad2d9fa20e5ce8a79d7fe497555b4
#
_entry.id   fd9ad2d9fa20e5ce8a79d7fe497555b4
#
_cell.length_a   1.000
_cell.length_b   1.000
_cell.length_c   1.000
_cell.angle_alpha   90.00
_cell.angle_beta   90.00
_cell.angle_gamma   90.00
#
_symmetry.space_group_name_H-M   'P 1'
#
loop_
_entity.id
_entity.type
_entity.pdbx_description
1 polymer ?
#
loop_
_entity_poly.entity_id
_entity_poly.type
_entity_poly.pdbx_seq_one_letter_code
_entity_poly.pdbx_strand_id
1 'polypeptide(L)'
;MCIFISLLVCCVATAAAANDNDKPLRIAVAGVAHGHLNDVLSRMDRGDFEVVGVYEKDDRMRQDTGFTRRGDKVPFFADLGEMLDKTHPEAVVAYGPIYDHLEVVEACAPRGIHVMVEKPLAVNMKHAKRMAKLARQYGILLLTNYETSWYSSNHEAYRMVKDGQIGDITRILVYDGHQGPIEIGCGKDFTTWLTDPVMNGGGAITDFGCYGANIATWLFDGRKPLSVYAVTNTQKPDKYPDVDDDATIILQYPGVTVQLMPSWNWPMNRKDMYIYGSKGYIYQSTPSRMSLYKDGKEKDVKTKPLSAPYDDSFRYLKAAVRGEITVQPTDLASLENNLTVVEILSAAVKSARTGKPVRLK
;
A
#
# COMPACT_ATOMS: atom_id res chain seq x y z
N MET A 1 1.61 -81.93 9.15
CA MET A 1 0.66 -81.08 8.39
C MET A 1 0.85 -79.66 8.90
N CYS A 2 1.77 -78.95 8.26
CA CYS A 2 2.08 -77.57 8.66
C CYS A 2 1.24 -76.63 7.82
N ILE A 3 0.43 -75.76 8.47
CA ILE A 3 -0.41 -74.73 7.85
C ILE A 3 0.42 -73.46 7.83
N PHE A 4 0.76 -73.00 6.62
CA PHE A 4 1.36 -71.67 6.40
C PHE A 4 0.25 -70.61 6.32
N ILE A 5 0.21 -69.66 7.26
CA ILE A 5 -0.65 -68.51 7.19
C ILE A 5 0.18 -67.40 6.56
N SER A 6 -0.17 -67.02 5.31
CA SER A 6 0.37 -65.82 4.64
C SER A 6 -0.33 -64.59 5.14
N LEU A 7 0.40 -63.72 5.86
CA LEU A 7 -0.09 -62.35 6.18
C LEU A 7 0.09 -61.46 4.95
N LEU A 8 -1.04 -61.01 4.40
CA LEU A 8 -1.09 -59.98 3.35
C LEU A 8 -0.99 -58.60 4.03
N VAL A 9 0.19 -57.99 3.95
CA VAL A 9 0.37 -56.59 4.40
C VAL A 9 -0.16 -55.65 3.32
N CYS A 10 -1.35 -55.08 3.55
CA CYS A 10 -1.91 -54.01 2.71
C CYS A 10 -1.19 -52.71 3.05
N CYS A 11 -0.24 -52.28 2.21
CA CYS A 11 0.31 -50.92 2.27
C CYS A 11 -0.74 -49.94 1.79
N VAL A 12 -1.42 -49.28 2.72
CA VAL A 12 -2.24 -48.07 2.42
C VAL A 12 -1.29 -46.91 2.21
N ALA A 13 -1.05 -46.56 0.96
CA ALA A 13 -0.36 -45.30 0.63
C ALA A 13 -1.30 -44.17 0.98
N THR A 14 -1.09 -43.50 2.11
CA THR A 14 -1.69 -42.21 2.41
C THR A 14 -1.10 -41.21 1.45
N ALA A 15 -1.82 -40.85 0.41
CA ALA A 15 -1.52 -39.64 -0.36
C ALA A 15 -1.58 -38.46 0.63
N ALA A 16 -0.44 -37.86 0.92
CA ALA A 16 -0.40 -36.60 1.64
C ALA A 16 -1.17 -35.61 0.78
N ALA A 17 -2.29 -35.10 1.30
CA ALA A 17 -2.99 -33.99 0.67
C ALA A 17 -1.96 -32.84 0.56
N ALA A 18 -1.74 -32.36 -0.67
CA ALA A 18 -0.87 -31.21 -0.89
C ALA A 18 -1.41 -30.07 -0.02
N ASN A 19 -0.55 -29.49 0.81
CA ASN A 19 -0.93 -28.41 1.70
C ASN A 19 -1.36 -27.22 0.80
N ASP A 20 -2.56 -26.71 0.96
CA ASP A 20 -3.05 -25.59 0.13
C ASP A 20 -2.13 -24.35 0.24
N ASN A 21 -1.33 -24.26 1.29
CA ASN A 21 -0.34 -23.20 1.46
C ASN A 21 0.78 -23.22 0.42
N ASP A 22 1.08 -24.39 -0.18
CA ASP A 22 2.14 -24.51 -1.20
C ASP A 22 1.66 -24.06 -2.59
N LYS A 23 0.35 -23.97 -2.82
CA LYS A 23 -0.20 -23.52 -4.12
C LYS A 23 -0.03 -22.02 -4.31
N PRO A 24 0.17 -21.55 -5.56
CA PRO A 24 0.09 -20.12 -5.86
C PRO A 24 -1.23 -19.54 -5.39
N LEU A 25 -1.21 -18.30 -4.88
CA LEU A 25 -2.43 -17.57 -4.55
C LEU A 25 -3.15 -17.20 -5.85
N ARG A 26 -4.41 -17.55 -6.00
CA ARG A 26 -5.22 -17.17 -7.16
C ARG A 26 -5.69 -15.72 -7.00
N ILE A 27 -5.12 -14.82 -7.80
CA ILE A 27 -5.50 -13.41 -7.76
C ILE A 27 -6.17 -12.98 -9.05
N ALA A 28 -7.10 -12.01 -8.95
CA ALA A 28 -7.55 -11.26 -10.11
C ALA A 28 -7.08 -9.80 -9.99
N VAL A 29 -6.91 -9.14 -11.13
CA VAL A 29 -6.48 -7.74 -11.22
C VAL A 29 -7.67 -6.89 -11.61
N ALA A 30 -7.97 -5.84 -10.82
CA ALA A 30 -9.04 -4.89 -11.11
C ALA A 30 -8.43 -3.54 -11.51
N GLY A 31 -8.60 -3.18 -12.80
CA GLY A 31 -7.99 -2.00 -13.41
C GLY A 31 -6.54 -2.22 -13.84
N VAL A 32 -6.13 -1.53 -14.90
CA VAL A 32 -4.77 -1.63 -15.47
C VAL A 32 -4.12 -0.25 -15.68
N ALA A 33 -4.77 0.82 -15.21
CA ALA A 33 -4.34 2.20 -15.43
C ALA A 33 -3.15 2.62 -14.56
N HIS A 34 -2.91 1.96 -13.43
CA HIS A 34 -1.88 2.35 -12.46
C HIS A 34 -0.48 1.90 -12.89
N GLY A 35 0.52 2.80 -12.76
CA GLY A 35 1.92 2.49 -13.12
C GLY A 35 2.51 1.31 -12.36
N HIS A 36 2.06 1.04 -11.13
CA HIS A 36 2.49 -0.09 -10.32
C HIS A 36 1.96 -1.46 -10.80
N LEU A 37 1.15 -1.52 -11.87
CA LEU A 37 0.81 -2.79 -12.52
C LEU A 37 2.07 -3.60 -12.88
N ASN A 38 3.18 -2.93 -13.14
CA ASN A 38 4.48 -3.57 -13.35
C ASN A 38 4.92 -4.44 -12.17
N ASP A 39 4.42 -4.22 -10.97
CA ASP A 39 4.68 -5.06 -9.80
C ASP A 39 4.06 -6.45 -9.95
N VAL A 40 2.85 -6.55 -10.51
CA VAL A 40 2.23 -7.83 -10.89
C VAL A 40 3.05 -8.48 -11.99
N LEU A 41 3.25 -7.76 -13.11
CA LEU A 41 3.86 -8.30 -14.33
C LEU A 41 5.28 -8.84 -14.09
N SER A 42 6.10 -8.16 -13.28
CA SER A 42 7.47 -8.56 -12.99
C SER A 42 7.57 -9.76 -12.04
N ARG A 43 6.46 -10.11 -11.36
CA ARG A 43 6.45 -11.16 -10.33
C ARG A 43 5.63 -12.40 -10.72
N MET A 44 4.88 -12.37 -11.83
CA MET A 44 4.02 -13.48 -12.28
C MET A 44 4.77 -14.81 -12.42
N ASP A 45 6.04 -14.76 -12.84
CA ASP A 45 6.84 -15.97 -13.09
C ASP A 45 7.47 -16.56 -11.81
N ARG A 46 7.27 -15.93 -10.63
CA ARG A 46 7.86 -16.42 -9.36
C ARG A 46 7.13 -17.60 -8.75
N GLY A 47 5.84 -17.80 -9.11
CA GLY A 47 5.01 -18.85 -8.54
C GLY A 47 4.39 -18.54 -7.17
N ASP A 48 4.52 -17.31 -6.66
CA ASP A 48 3.86 -16.89 -5.42
C ASP A 48 2.35 -16.79 -5.61
N PHE A 49 1.92 -16.36 -6.81
CA PHE A 49 0.53 -16.17 -7.20
C PHE A 49 0.30 -16.52 -8.69
N GLU A 50 -0.96 -16.73 -9.02
CA GLU A 50 -1.46 -16.92 -10.39
C GLU A 50 -2.50 -15.83 -10.69
N VAL A 51 -2.38 -15.12 -11.81
CA VAL A 51 -3.39 -14.17 -12.27
C VAL A 51 -4.46 -14.92 -13.05
N VAL A 52 -5.66 -15.04 -12.47
CA VAL A 52 -6.77 -15.82 -13.05
C VAL A 52 -7.74 -14.99 -13.88
N GLY A 53 -7.67 -13.66 -13.82
CA GLY A 53 -8.47 -12.75 -14.62
C GLY A 53 -8.07 -11.30 -14.43
N VAL A 54 -8.40 -10.49 -15.42
CA VAL A 54 -8.18 -9.04 -15.41
C VAL A 54 -9.49 -8.33 -15.75
N TYR A 55 -9.93 -7.45 -14.87
CA TYR A 55 -11.04 -6.55 -15.13
C TYR A 55 -10.53 -5.20 -15.58
N GLU A 56 -11.05 -4.71 -16.69
CA GLU A 56 -10.86 -3.33 -17.15
C GLU A 56 -12.08 -2.91 -17.98
N LYS A 57 -12.70 -1.80 -17.61
CA LYS A 57 -13.91 -1.30 -18.28
C LYS A 57 -13.65 -0.67 -19.64
N ASP A 58 -12.45 -0.08 -19.82
CA ASP A 58 -12.04 0.55 -21.10
C ASP A 58 -11.57 -0.52 -22.09
N ASP A 59 -12.28 -0.64 -23.22
CA ASP A 59 -11.98 -1.62 -24.28
C ASP A 59 -10.58 -1.41 -24.88
N ARG A 60 -10.18 -0.16 -25.08
CA ARG A 60 -8.85 0.19 -25.61
C ARG A 60 -7.76 -0.30 -24.64
N MET A 61 -7.95 -0.08 -23.35
CA MET A 61 -6.98 -0.51 -22.32
C MET A 61 -6.94 -2.04 -22.19
N ARG A 62 -8.05 -2.76 -22.40
CA ARG A 62 -8.01 -4.24 -22.45
C ARG A 62 -7.17 -4.78 -23.59
N GLN A 63 -7.14 -4.09 -24.72
CA GLN A 63 -6.41 -4.52 -25.92
C GLN A 63 -4.90 -4.22 -25.84
N ASP A 64 -4.50 -3.17 -25.13
CA ASP A 64 -3.10 -2.75 -25.03
C ASP A 64 -2.67 -2.59 -23.56
N THR A 65 -2.42 -3.71 -22.90
CA THR A 65 -1.94 -3.78 -21.51
C THR A 65 -0.54 -4.35 -21.42
N GLY A 66 0.07 -4.28 -20.25
CA GLY A 66 1.28 -5.02 -19.95
C GLY A 66 1.14 -6.54 -20.14
N PHE A 67 -0.03 -7.12 -19.85
CA PHE A 67 -0.33 -8.53 -20.04
C PHE A 67 -0.36 -8.89 -21.54
N THR A 68 -1.07 -8.12 -22.37
CA THR A 68 -1.17 -8.39 -23.81
C THR A 68 0.19 -8.23 -24.50
N ARG A 69 0.98 -7.22 -24.12
CA ARG A 69 2.34 -7.00 -24.66
C ARG A 69 3.32 -8.12 -24.28
N ARG A 70 3.14 -8.75 -23.11
CA ARG A 70 3.91 -9.95 -22.72
C ARG A 70 3.45 -11.22 -23.43
N GLY A 71 2.25 -11.23 -24.02
CA GLY A 71 1.63 -12.41 -24.62
C GLY A 71 1.02 -13.36 -23.60
N ASP A 72 0.71 -12.86 -22.39
CA ASP A 72 0.10 -13.65 -21.33
C ASP A 72 -1.34 -14.05 -21.71
N LYS A 73 -1.69 -15.31 -21.46
CA LYS A 73 -3.03 -15.85 -21.78
C LYS A 73 -3.99 -15.68 -20.59
N VAL A 74 -4.07 -14.47 -20.04
CA VAL A 74 -4.98 -14.15 -18.96
C VAL A 74 -6.31 -13.64 -19.53
N PRO A 75 -7.48 -14.16 -19.09
CA PRO A 75 -8.76 -13.69 -19.59
C PRO A 75 -9.07 -12.27 -19.12
N PHE A 76 -9.59 -11.43 -20.02
CA PHE A 76 -10.03 -10.08 -19.76
C PHE A 76 -11.55 -9.98 -19.68
N PHE A 77 -12.05 -9.15 -18.78
CA PHE A 77 -13.46 -8.93 -18.53
C PHE A 77 -13.79 -7.43 -18.53
N ALA A 78 -14.93 -7.08 -19.12
CA ALA A 78 -15.46 -5.71 -19.07
C ALA A 78 -16.38 -5.48 -17.85
N ASP A 79 -16.80 -6.55 -17.19
CA ASP A 79 -17.64 -6.53 -15.99
C ASP A 79 -16.90 -7.22 -14.84
N LEU A 80 -16.82 -6.52 -13.69
CA LEU A 80 -16.12 -7.01 -12.52
C LEU A 80 -16.82 -8.22 -11.89
N GLY A 81 -18.15 -8.18 -11.80
CA GLY A 81 -18.93 -9.28 -11.25
C GLY A 81 -18.77 -10.56 -12.08
N GLU A 82 -18.84 -10.44 -13.41
CA GLU A 82 -18.60 -11.55 -14.33
C GLU A 82 -17.22 -12.16 -14.14
N MET A 83 -16.17 -11.32 -14.01
CA MET A 83 -14.82 -11.82 -13.73
C MET A 83 -14.77 -12.63 -12.45
N LEU A 84 -15.30 -12.08 -11.35
CA LEU A 84 -15.26 -12.74 -10.04
C LEU A 84 -16.02 -14.07 -10.05
N ASP A 85 -17.19 -14.10 -10.69
CA ASP A 85 -18.06 -15.28 -10.74
C ASP A 85 -17.52 -16.39 -11.67
N LYS A 86 -16.71 -16.03 -12.69
CA LYS A 86 -16.10 -17.02 -13.60
C LYS A 86 -14.73 -17.52 -13.15
N THR A 87 -13.94 -16.66 -12.47
CA THR A 87 -12.55 -17.00 -12.13
C THR A 87 -12.37 -17.46 -10.69
N HIS A 88 -13.31 -17.14 -9.80
CA HIS A 88 -13.26 -17.46 -8.36
C HIS A 88 -11.88 -17.19 -7.75
N PRO A 89 -11.37 -15.93 -7.77
CA PRO A 89 -10.09 -15.61 -7.17
C PRO A 89 -10.18 -15.66 -5.64
N GLU A 90 -9.07 -15.91 -4.97
CA GLU A 90 -8.95 -15.83 -3.51
C GLU A 90 -8.77 -14.38 -3.06
N ALA A 91 -8.12 -13.58 -3.90
CA ALA A 91 -7.94 -12.15 -3.66
C ALA A 91 -8.00 -11.34 -4.97
N VAL A 92 -8.38 -10.07 -4.85
CA VAL A 92 -8.31 -9.08 -5.93
C VAL A 92 -7.27 -8.03 -5.56
N VAL A 93 -6.43 -7.67 -6.53
CA VAL A 93 -5.51 -6.54 -6.43
C VAL A 93 -5.99 -5.40 -7.34
N ALA A 94 -6.16 -4.19 -6.78
CA ALA A 94 -6.75 -3.06 -7.50
C ALA A 94 -5.67 -2.10 -8.00
N TYR A 95 -5.62 -1.92 -9.33
CA TYR A 95 -4.68 -1.05 -10.06
C TYR A 95 -5.40 -0.04 -10.96
N GLY A 96 -6.64 0.27 -10.63
CA GLY A 96 -7.41 1.37 -11.21
C GLY A 96 -7.26 2.68 -10.42
N PRO A 97 -8.07 3.70 -10.75
CA PRO A 97 -8.17 4.93 -9.98
C PRO A 97 -8.54 4.66 -8.51
N ILE A 98 -8.06 5.52 -7.61
CA ILE A 98 -8.34 5.38 -6.16
C ILE A 98 -9.85 5.44 -5.86
N TYR A 99 -10.60 6.21 -6.65
CA TYR A 99 -12.06 6.28 -6.53
C TYR A 99 -12.73 4.91 -6.71
N ASP A 100 -12.23 4.09 -7.61
CA ASP A 100 -12.81 2.79 -7.98
C ASP A 100 -12.50 1.69 -6.94
N HIS A 101 -11.62 1.92 -5.95
CA HIS A 101 -11.35 0.96 -4.88
C HIS A 101 -12.62 0.55 -4.11
N LEU A 102 -13.57 1.48 -3.91
CA LEU A 102 -14.84 1.16 -3.26
C LEU A 102 -15.66 0.14 -4.06
N GLU A 103 -15.78 0.33 -5.38
CA GLU A 103 -16.49 -0.60 -6.27
C GLU A 103 -15.89 -2.01 -6.18
N VAL A 104 -14.56 -2.10 -6.19
CA VAL A 104 -13.87 -3.39 -6.05
C VAL A 104 -14.22 -4.08 -4.74
N VAL A 105 -14.19 -3.35 -3.62
CA VAL A 105 -14.53 -3.91 -2.30
C VAL A 105 -16.02 -4.28 -2.22
N GLU A 106 -16.93 -3.48 -2.81
CA GLU A 106 -18.36 -3.77 -2.85
C GLU A 106 -18.68 -5.05 -3.65
N ALA A 107 -17.91 -5.31 -4.71
CA ALA A 107 -18.08 -6.54 -5.50
C ALA A 107 -17.44 -7.77 -4.82
N CYS A 108 -16.26 -7.61 -4.21
CA CYS A 108 -15.49 -8.72 -3.63
C CYS A 108 -16.02 -9.18 -2.26
N ALA A 109 -16.36 -8.23 -1.37
CA ALA A 109 -16.66 -8.54 0.01
C ALA A 109 -17.83 -9.53 0.18
N PRO A 110 -19.00 -9.39 -0.50
CA PRO A 110 -20.09 -10.35 -0.39
C PRO A 110 -19.74 -11.76 -0.88
N ARG A 111 -18.68 -11.88 -1.70
CA ARG A 111 -18.18 -13.16 -2.21
C ARG A 111 -17.10 -13.79 -1.32
N GLY A 112 -16.74 -13.13 -0.21
CA GLY A 112 -15.66 -13.58 0.67
C GLY A 112 -14.26 -13.45 0.06
N ILE A 113 -14.10 -12.65 -1.02
CA ILE A 113 -12.84 -12.46 -1.73
C ILE A 113 -12.05 -11.35 -1.03
N HIS A 114 -10.79 -11.63 -0.69
CA HIS A 114 -9.89 -10.65 -0.07
C HIS A 114 -9.47 -9.56 -1.06
N VAL A 115 -9.11 -8.37 -0.56
CA VAL A 115 -8.74 -7.25 -1.44
C VAL A 115 -7.46 -6.60 -0.96
N MET A 116 -6.54 -6.34 -1.87
CA MET A 116 -5.42 -5.42 -1.68
C MET A 116 -5.53 -4.31 -2.71
N VAL A 117 -5.64 -3.07 -2.24
CA VAL A 117 -5.72 -1.90 -3.12
C VAL A 117 -4.39 -1.15 -3.15
N GLU A 118 -4.13 -0.42 -4.24
CA GLU A 118 -3.05 0.55 -4.28
C GLU A 118 -3.29 1.71 -3.30
N LYS A 119 -2.22 2.40 -2.97
CA LYS A 119 -2.24 3.56 -2.07
C LYS A 119 -2.87 4.80 -2.73
N PRO A 120 -3.54 5.64 -1.94
CA PRO A 120 -4.07 5.38 -0.60
C PRO A 120 -5.31 4.49 -0.63
N LEU A 121 -5.73 4.00 0.53
CA LEU A 121 -6.91 3.12 0.68
C LEU A 121 -8.15 3.64 -0.04
N ALA A 122 -8.42 4.93 0.06
CA ALA A 122 -9.62 5.55 -0.52
C ALA A 122 -9.44 7.06 -0.70
N VAL A 123 -10.20 7.65 -1.63
CA VAL A 123 -10.20 9.11 -1.91
C VAL A 123 -10.72 9.98 -0.76
N ASN A 124 -11.52 9.42 0.16
CA ASN A 124 -12.10 10.15 1.29
C ASN A 124 -12.64 9.21 2.37
N MET A 125 -12.99 9.78 3.54
CA MET A 125 -13.51 9.01 4.68
C MET A 125 -14.87 8.35 4.44
N LYS A 126 -15.70 8.84 3.50
CA LYS A 126 -16.98 8.19 3.17
C LYS A 126 -16.72 6.83 2.51
N HIS A 127 -15.83 6.80 1.51
CA HIS A 127 -15.39 5.56 0.87
C HIS A 127 -14.69 4.64 1.86
N ALA A 128 -13.69 5.13 2.59
CA ALA A 128 -12.93 4.33 3.55
C ALA A 128 -13.81 3.66 4.61
N LYS A 129 -14.76 4.40 5.21
CA LYS A 129 -15.72 3.84 6.19
C LYS A 129 -16.63 2.78 5.58
N ARG A 130 -17.09 2.98 4.33
CA ARG A 130 -17.91 1.99 3.64
C ARG A 130 -17.14 0.71 3.35
N MET A 131 -15.91 0.84 2.83
CA MET A 131 -15.00 -0.28 2.59
C MET A 131 -14.70 -1.05 3.88
N ALA A 132 -14.36 -0.35 4.96
CA ALA A 132 -14.11 -0.95 6.27
C ALA A 132 -15.34 -1.69 6.84
N LYS A 133 -16.53 -1.10 6.69
CA LYS A 133 -17.77 -1.77 7.10
C LYS A 133 -17.97 -3.09 6.36
N LEU A 134 -17.75 -3.09 5.06
CA LEU A 134 -17.90 -4.30 4.24
C LEU A 134 -16.84 -5.35 4.60
N ALA A 135 -15.57 -4.94 4.71
CA ALA A 135 -14.49 -5.87 5.07
C ALA A 135 -14.78 -6.58 6.40
N ARG A 136 -15.20 -5.83 7.42
CA ARG A 136 -15.55 -6.39 8.74
C ARG A 136 -16.83 -7.23 8.69
N GLN A 137 -17.85 -6.80 7.95
CA GLN A 137 -19.13 -7.52 7.82
C GLN A 137 -18.94 -8.90 7.19
N TYR A 138 -18.10 -9.00 6.19
CA TYR A 138 -17.88 -10.25 5.44
C TYR A 138 -16.60 -11.00 5.83
N GLY A 139 -15.83 -10.46 6.80
CA GLY A 139 -14.64 -11.14 7.31
C GLY A 139 -13.49 -11.23 6.30
N ILE A 140 -13.43 -10.31 5.32
CA ILE A 140 -12.35 -10.30 4.35
C ILE A 140 -11.16 -9.45 4.83
N LEU A 141 -9.97 -9.81 4.39
CA LEU A 141 -8.80 -8.93 4.47
C LEU A 141 -8.97 -7.79 3.46
N LEU A 142 -8.70 -6.57 3.92
CA LEU A 142 -8.60 -5.38 3.08
C LEU A 142 -7.27 -4.70 3.40
N LEU A 143 -6.32 -4.83 2.49
CA LEU A 143 -4.96 -4.34 2.61
C LEU A 143 -4.72 -3.16 1.68
N THR A 144 -3.76 -2.31 2.04
CA THR A 144 -3.28 -1.21 1.18
C THR A 144 -1.81 -1.41 0.87
N ASN A 145 -1.45 -1.40 -0.40
CA ASN A 145 -0.08 -1.58 -0.85
C ASN A 145 0.66 -0.23 -0.91
N TYR A 146 1.75 -0.13 -0.17
CA TYR A 146 2.73 0.96 -0.28
C TYR A 146 4.09 0.37 -0.60
N GLU A 147 4.78 0.93 -1.57
CA GLU A 147 6.17 0.57 -1.86
C GLU A 147 7.06 0.65 -0.60
N THR A 148 6.86 1.70 0.19
CA THR A 148 7.64 1.96 1.41
C THR A 148 7.39 0.97 2.54
N SER A 149 6.30 0.19 2.50
CA SER A 149 6.05 -0.88 3.48
C SER A 149 7.11 -1.99 3.41
N TRP A 150 7.76 -2.14 2.28
CA TRP A 150 8.76 -3.18 2.02
C TRP A 150 10.21 -2.68 2.12
N TYR A 151 10.41 -1.44 2.59
CA TYR A 151 11.75 -0.87 2.81
C TYR A 151 12.36 -1.40 4.10
N SER A 152 13.43 -2.16 4.01
CA SER A 152 14.14 -2.67 5.19
C SER A 152 14.67 -1.57 6.10
N SER A 153 14.98 -0.40 5.55
CA SER A 153 15.39 0.78 6.32
C SER A 153 14.28 1.34 7.21
N ASN A 154 13.01 1.31 6.74
CA ASN A 154 11.87 1.74 7.56
C ASN A 154 11.68 0.80 8.75
N HIS A 155 11.73 -0.52 8.53
CA HIS A 155 11.62 -1.50 9.60
C HIS A 155 12.76 -1.42 10.61
N GLU A 156 13.99 -1.19 10.14
CA GLU A 156 15.13 -1.00 11.05
C GLU A 156 15.02 0.33 11.82
N ALA A 157 14.57 1.41 11.19
CA ALA A 157 14.31 2.68 11.87
C ALA A 157 13.24 2.51 12.95
N TYR A 158 12.14 1.82 12.65
CA TYR A 158 11.10 1.49 13.63
C TYR A 158 11.66 0.71 14.81
N ARG A 159 12.43 -0.36 14.54
CA ARG A 159 13.08 -1.16 15.59
C ARG A 159 13.98 -0.30 16.47
N MET A 160 14.83 0.55 15.88
CA MET A 160 15.72 1.46 16.64
C MET A 160 14.95 2.45 17.52
N VAL A 161 13.81 2.97 17.01
CA VAL A 161 12.91 3.84 17.78
C VAL A 161 12.33 3.07 18.98
N LYS A 162 11.81 1.86 18.74
CA LYS A 162 11.22 1.03 19.83
C LYS A 162 12.26 0.58 20.85
N ASP A 163 13.49 0.33 20.41
CA ASP A 163 14.62 0.03 21.30
C ASP A 163 15.15 1.27 22.06
N GLY A 164 14.56 2.46 21.85
CA GLY A 164 14.92 3.70 22.52
C GLY A 164 16.29 4.25 22.15
N GLN A 165 16.84 3.87 20.97
CA GLN A 165 18.21 4.26 20.57
C GLN A 165 18.36 5.77 20.40
N ILE A 166 17.31 6.47 20.01
CA ILE A 166 17.32 7.94 19.88
C ILE A 166 16.54 8.64 21.02
N GLY A 167 16.08 7.89 22.02
CA GLY A 167 15.20 8.39 23.08
C GLY A 167 13.78 8.64 22.57
N ASP A 168 13.02 9.53 23.26
CA ASP A 168 11.65 9.87 22.87
C ASP A 168 11.66 10.68 21.57
N ILE A 169 10.75 10.35 20.64
CA ILE A 169 10.58 11.10 19.39
C ILE A 169 10.14 12.54 19.75
N THR A 170 10.82 13.52 19.14
CA THR A 170 10.50 14.94 19.29
C THR A 170 9.99 15.56 17.99
N ARG A 171 10.43 15.05 16.83
CA ARG A 171 10.04 15.53 15.51
C ARG A 171 10.26 14.46 14.44
N ILE A 172 9.39 14.46 13.41
CA ILE A 172 9.58 13.67 12.19
C ILE A 172 9.44 14.59 10.99
N LEU A 173 10.36 14.45 10.01
CA LEU A 173 10.28 15.11 8.71
C LEU A 173 10.24 14.04 7.65
N VAL A 174 9.23 14.05 6.78
CA VAL A 174 9.09 13.08 5.69
C VAL A 174 9.06 13.82 4.36
N TYR A 175 9.86 13.36 3.43
CA TYR A 175 9.99 13.92 2.08
C TYR A 175 9.60 12.86 1.07
N ASP A 176 8.48 13.07 0.39
CA ASP A 176 7.98 12.12 -0.60
C ASP A 176 7.65 12.86 -1.91
N GLY A 177 8.07 12.30 -3.03
CA GLY A 177 7.74 12.87 -4.33
C GLY A 177 8.82 12.71 -5.38
N HIS A 178 8.58 13.39 -6.48
CA HIS A 178 9.44 13.43 -7.67
C HIS A 178 9.16 14.71 -8.47
N GLN A 179 9.68 14.78 -9.71
CA GLN A 179 9.55 15.95 -10.58
C GLN A 179 8.11 16.23 -11.07
N GLY A 180 7.21 15.27 -10.93
CA GLY A 180 5.84 15.27 -11.38
C GLY A 180 5.53 14.07 -12.30
N PRO A 181 4.31 13.54 -12.27
CA PRO A 181 3.96 12.35 -13.05
C PRO A 181 4.06 12.57 -14.56
N ILE A 182 3.73 13.75 -15.06
CA ILE A 182 3.90 14.11 -16.48
C ILE A 182 5.38 14.22 -16.84
N GLU A 183 6.18 14.87 -15.98
CA GLU A 183 7.61 15.13 -16.20
C GLU A 183 8.44 13.85 -16.23
N ILE A 184 8.08 12.86 -15.42
CA ILE A 184 8.79 11.57 -15.40
C ILE A 184 8.25 10.60 -16.47
N GLY A 185 7.29 11.02 -17.31
CA GLY A 185 6.79 10.24 -18.43
C GLY A 185 5.77 9.17 -18.06
N CYS A 186 5.00 9.35 -16.99
CA CYS A 186 3.87 8.47 -16.70
C CYS A 186 2.85 8.48 -17.86
N GLY A 187 2.27 7.30 -18.13
CA GLY A 187 1.29 7.14 -19.21
C GLY A 187 0.04 8.00 -19.01
N LYS A 188 -0.61 8.39 -20.13
CA LYS A 188 -1.80 9.24 -20.12
C LYS A 188 -2.95 8.62 -19.31
N ASP A 189 -3.15 7.31 -19.40
CA ASP A 189 -4.23 6.61 -18.69
C ASP A 189 -4.07 6.73 -17.17
N PHE A 190 -2.84 6.74 -16.68
CA PHE A 190 -2.54 6.98 -15.26
C PHE A 190 -2.70 8.47 -14.89
N THR A 191 -2.07 9.37 -15.66
CA THR A 191 -2.06 10.80 -15.33
C THR A 191 -3.44 11.43 -15.41
N THR A 192 -4.32 10.95 -16.29
CA THR A 192 -5.70 11.49 -16.43
C THR A 192 -6.50 11.39 -15.13
N TRP A 193 -6.46 10.25 -14.44
CA TRP A 193 -7.19 10.12 -13.17
C TRP A 193 -6.38 10.64 -11.97
N LEU A 194 -5.05 10.55 -12.02
CA LEU A 194 -4.19 11.02 -10.92
C LEU A 194 -4.31 12.55 -10.72
N THR A 195 -4.52 13.28 -11.82
CA THR A 195 -4.69 14.74 -11.79
C THR A 195 -6.15 15.20 -11.72
N ASP A 196 -7.08 14.27 -11.55
CA ASP A 196 -8.50 14.55 -11.29
C ASP A 196 -8.76 14.56 -9.77
N PRO A 197 -9.25 15.68 -9.20
CA PRO A 197 -9.45 15.81 -7.75
C PRO A 197 -10.53 14.88 -7.20
N VAL A 198 -11.43 14.34 -8.03
CA VAL A 198 -12.45 13.37 -7.63
C VAL A 198 -11.87 11.96 -7.65
N MET A 199 -11.16 11.60 -8.71
CA MET A 199 -10.66 10.25 -8.93
C MET A 199 -9.46 9.91 -8.04
N ASN A 200 -8.63 10.92 -7.70
CA ASN A 200 -7.47 10.79 -6.80
C ASN A 200 -7.73 11.33 -5.39
N GLY A 201 -8.73 12.23 -5.22
CA GLY A 201 -9.02 12.89 -3.94
C GLY A 201 -8.15 14.11 -3.62
N GLY A 202 -7.28 14.52 -4.52
CA GLY A 202 -6.33 15.66 -4.45
C GLY A 202 -5.19 15.46 -5.44
N GLY A 203 -4.18 16.31 -5.38
CA GLY A 203 -2.95 16.20 -6.15
C GLY A 203 -1.83 15.53 -5.35
N ALA A 204 -0.67 16.19 -5.29
CA ALA A 204 0.49 15.73 -4.54
C ALA A 204 0.19 15.50 -3.05
N ILE A 205 -0.71 16.30 -2.46
CA ILE A 205 -1.15 16.15 -1.06
C ILE A 205 -1.71 14.74 -0.79
N THR A 206 -2.42 14.14 -1.75
CA THR A 206 -2.99 12.79 -1.62
C THR A 206 -2.00 11.74 -2.08
N ASP A 207 -1.43 11.92 -3.28
CA ASP A 207 -0.55 10.94 -3.93
C ASP A 207 0.69 10.60 -3.10
N PHE A 208 1.36 11.62 -2.56
CA PHE A 208 2.57 11.44 -1.74
C PHE A 208 2.34 11.67 -0.24
N GLY A 209 1.35 12.48 0.14
CA GLY A 209 1.06 12.69 1.57
C GLY A 209 0.65 11.41 2.29
N CYS A 210 0.11 10.43 1.56
CA CYS A 210 -0.28 9.15 2.12
C CYS A 210 0.91 8.33 2.65
N TYR A 211 2.09 8.41 2.03
CA TYR A 211 3.29 7.68 2.47
C TYR A 211 3.74 8.14 3.86
N GLY A 212 3.92 9.44 4.02
CA GLY A 212 4.32 10.00 5.31
C GLY A 212 3.26 9.82 6.40
N ALA A 213 1.96 9.92 6.05
CA ALA A 213 0.87 9.65 6.99
C ALA A 213 0.84 8.19 7.44
N ASN A 214 1.11 7.24 6.52
CA ASN A 214 1.17 5.81 6.80
C ASN A 214 2.32 5.47 7.77
N ILE A 215 3.53 5.96 7.49
CA ILE A 215 4.72 5.76 8.33
C ILE A 215 4.54 6.43 9.70
N ALA A 216 4.02 7.66 9.76
CA ALA A 216 3.79 8.35 11.03
C ALA A 216 2.79 7.59 11.92
N THR A 217 1.66 7.14 11.34
CA THR A 217 0.67 6.35 12.07
C THR A 217 1.27 5.07 12.63
N TRP A 218 2.08 4.38 11.84
CA TRP A 218 2.81 3.18 12.27
C TRP A 218 3.82 3.44 13.39
N LEU A 219 4.67 4.47 13.26
CA LEU A 219 5.65 4.85 14.29
C LEU A 219 5.01 5.18 15.64
N PHE A 220 3.78 5.70 15.62
CA PHE A 220 2.98 6.00 16.81
C PHE A 220 1.98 4.91 17.20
N ASP A 221 2.15 3.67 16.73
CA ASP A 221 1.32 2.51 17.10
C ASP A 221 -0.18 2.73 16.84
N GLY A 222 -0.52 3.29 15.66
CA GLY A 222 -1.89 3.57 15.26
C GLY A 222 -2.53 4.81 15.90
N ARG A 223 -1.81 5.53 16.79
CA ARG A 223 -2.33 6.75 17.41
C ARG A 223 -2.54 7.85 16.37
N LYS A 224 -3.68 8.51 16.46
CA LYS A 224 -4.02 9.65 15.60
C LYS A 224 -3.35 10.94 16.09
N PRO A 225 -2.99 11.88 15.20
CA PRO A 225 -2.61 13.22 15.60
C PRO A 225 -3.81 13.97 16.22
N LEU A 226 -3.54 14.91 17.11
CA LEU A 226 -4.56 15.79 17.71
C LEU A 226 -5.19 16.71 16.66
N SER A 227 -4.37 17.19 15.73
CA SER A 227 -4.80 18.05 14.63
C SER A 227 -3.88 17.94 13.42
N VAL A 228 -4.43 18.32 12.26
CA VAL A 228 -3.74 18.42 10.99
C VAL A 228 -3.87 19.84 10.47
N TYR A 229 -2.76 20.44 10.04
CA TYR A 229 -2.71 21.67 9.28
C TYR A 229 -1.99 21.45 7.97
N ALA A 230 -2.49 22.02 6.88
CA ALA A 230 -1.86 21.88 5.58
C ALA A 230 -1.95 23.15 4.77
N VAL A 231 -0.94 23.35 3.93
CA VAL A 231 -0.92 24.33 2.83
C VAL A 231 -0.59 23.59 1.55
N THR A 232 -1.21 24.05 0.45
CA THR A 232 -0.97 23.50 -0.89
C THR A 232 -0.64 24.63 -1.87
N ASN A 233 0.13 24.31 -2.89
CA ASN A 233 0.44 25.19 -4.01
C ASN A 233 0.24 24.41 -5.32
N THR A 234 0.02 25.16 -6.42
CA THR A 234 0.10 24.67 -7.78
C THR A 234 1.17 25.49 -8.49
N GLN A 235 2.41 24.97 -8.54
CA GLN A 235 3.54 25.68 -9.15
C GLN A 235 3.58 25.51 -10.67
N LYS A 236 2.92 24.47 -11.20
CA LYS A 236 2.83 24.14 -12.63
C LYS A 236 1.36 24.09 -13.09
N PRO A 237 0.61 25.22 -13.01
CA PRO A 237 -0.82 25.23 -13.32
C PRO A 237 -1.16 24.87 -14.78
N ASP A 238 -0.23 25.05 -15.70
CA ASP A 238 -0.40 24.62 -17.09
C ASP A 238 -0.45 23.09 -17.25
N LYS A 239 0.12 22.34 -16.29
CA LYS A 239 0.15 20.87 -16.29
C LYS A 239 -0.85 20.26 -15.33
N TYR A 240 -1.08 20.92 -14.20
CA TYR A 240 -1.92 20.46 -13.10
C TYR A 240 -2.94 21.52 -12.71
N PRO A 241 -3.89 21.87 -13.63
CA PRO A 241 -4.80 23.00 -13.42
C PRO A 241 -5.80 22.77 -12.28
N ASP A 242 -6.16 21.53 -12.00
CA ASP A 242 -7.27 21.18 -11.12
C ASP A 242 -6.84 20.63 -9.76
N VAL A 243 -5.53 20.40 -9.55
CA VAL A 243 -4.98 19.81 -8.33
C VAL A 243 -3.71 20.54 -7.86
N ASP A 244 -3.36 20.34 -6.60
CA ASP A 244 -2.08 20.76 -6.05
C ASP A 244 -0.93 19.90 -6.60
N ASP A 245 0.23 20.51 -6.81
CA ASP A 245 1.46 19.80 -7.15
C ASP A 245 2.53 19.91 -6.06
N ASP A 246 2.21 20.60 -4.98
CA ASP A 246 3.08 20.79 -3.82
C ASP A 246 2.26 20.99 -2.55
N ALA A 247 2.65 20.33 -1.46
CA ALA A 247 2.01 20.52 -0.17
C ALA A 247 2.99 20.41 1.01
N THR A 248 2.63 21.05 2.11
CA THR A 248 3.19 20.81 3.43
C THR A 248 2.07 20.47 4.40
N ILE A 249 2.18 19.31 5.04
CA ILE A 249 1.20 18.82 6.02
C ILE A 249 1.88 18.75 7.39
N ILE A 250 1.27 19.35 8.40
CA ILE A 250 1.74 19.33 9.78
C ILE A 250 0.77 18.49 10.61
N LEU A 251 1.28 17.39 11.21
CA LEU A 251 0.55 16.57 12.15
C LEU A 251 1.00 16.91 13.57
N GLN A 252 0.07 17.31 14.42
CA GLN A 252 0.35 17.62 15.82
C GLN A 252 0.00 16.44 16.69
N TYR A 253 1.00 15.80 17.28
CA TYR A 253 0.85 14.80 18.33
C TYR A 253 1.15 15.43 19.71
N PRO A 254 0.81 14.79 20.84
CA PRO A 254 1.23 15.25 22.16
C PRO A 254 2.76 15.35 22.25
N GLY A 255 3.29 16.57 22.34
CA GLY A 255 4.74 16.83 22.44
C GLY A 255 5.55 16.62 21.14
N VAL A 256 4.94 16.19 20.04
CA VAL A 256 5.64 15.88 18.78
C VAL A 256 4.98 16.57 17.60
N THR A 257 5.79 17.10 16.69
CA THR A 257 5.35 17.60 15.39
C THR A 257 5.91 16.73 14.28
N VAL A 258 5.03 16.27 13.38
CA VAL A 258 5.40 15.58 12.15
C VAL A 258 5.12 16.51 10.97
N GLN A 259 6.10 16.66 10.07
CA GLN A 259 5.96 17.43 8.85
C GLN A 259 6.10 16.48 7.66
N LEU A 260 5.08 16.46 6.81
CA LEU A 260 5.07 15.72 5.56
C LEU A 260 5.18 16.73 4.41
N MET A 261 6.08 16.49 3.49
CA MET A 261 6.37 17.37 2.37
C MET A 261 6.17 16.62 1.04
N PRO A 262 4.91 16.27 0.71
CA PRO A 262 4.57 15.66 -0.57
C PRO A 262 4.69 16.68 -1.70
N SER A 263 5.38 16.33 -2.78
CA SER A 263 5.56 17.26 -3.89
C SER A 263 5.84 16.57 -5.22
N TRP A 264 5.26 17.12 -6.29
CA TRP A 264 5.60 16.83 -7.67
C TRP A 264 6.62 17.84 -8.24
N ASN A 265 7.30 18.57 -7.34
CA ASN A 265 8.30 19.60 -7.69
C ASN A 265 9.70 19.31 -7.12
N TRP A 266 9.92 18.13 -6.54
CA TRP A 266 11.25 17.73 -6.16
C TRP A 266 12.14 17.52 -7.40
N PRO A 267 13.41 17.97 -7.41
CA PRO A 267 14.28 17.80 -8.58
C PRO A 267 14.72 16.35 -8.81
N MET A 268 14.36 15.45 -7.90
CA MET A 268 14.68 14.02 -7.93
C MET A 268 13.57 13.20 -7.28
N ASN A 269 13.52 11.92 -7.58
CA ASN A 269 12.67 10.98 -6.84
C ASN A 269 13.21 10.80 -5.41
N ARG A 270 12.34 10.97 -4.41
CA ARG A 270 12.69 10.82 -2.99
C ARG A 270 11.52 10.26 -2.18
N LYS A 271 11.87 9.40 -1.24
CA LYS A 271 11.01 8.84 -0.19
C LYS A 271 11.90 8.62 1.04
N ASP A 272 12.27 9.71 1.68
CA ASP A 272 13.25 9.73 2.77
C ASP A 272 12.68 10.46 4.00
N MET A 273 13.20 10.14 5.18
CA MET A 273 12.71 10.75 6.42
C MET A 273 13.82 10.95 7.46
N TYR A 274 13.61 11.98 8.28
CA TYR A 274 14.35 12.18 9.53
C TYR A 274 13.43 11.91 10.72
N ILE A 275 13.89 11.10 11.67
CA ILE A 275 13.24 10.88 12.96
C ILE A 275 14.16 11.41 14.04
N TYR A 276 13.80 12.57 14.61
CA TYR A 276 14.55 13.20 15.71
C TYR A 276 14.01 12.72 17.05
N GLY A 277 14.92 12.33 17.91
CA GLY A 277 14.63 11.98 19.30
C GLY A 277 15.42 12.81 20.28
N SER A 278 15.17 12.63 21.58
CA SER A 278 15.81 13.37 22.67
C SER A 278 17.32 13.04 22.84
N LYS A 279 17.81 11.95 22.22
CA LYS A 279 19.19 11.47 22.34
C LYS A 279 19.92 11.33 21.01
N GLY A 280 19.28 11.65 19.90
CA GLY A 280 19.86 11.50 18.55
C GLY A 280 18.82 11.57 17.46
N TYR A 281 19.22 11.20 16.24
CA TYR A 281 18.28 11.09 15.12
C TYR A 281 18.61 9.90 14.22
N ILE A 282 17.62 9.49 13.45
CA ILE A 282 17.75 8.55 12.35
C ILE A 282 17.43 9.29 11.06
N TYR A 283 18.28 9.14 10.05
CA TYR A 283 18.00 9.55 8.68
C TYR A 283 17.83 8.31 7.82
N GLN A 284 16.60 7.98 7.44
CA GLN A 284 16.29 6.93 6.47
C GLN A 284 16.38 7.54 5.07
N SER A 285 17.40 7.17 4.29
CA SER A 285 17.76 7.83 3.04
C SER A 285 17.35 7.08 1.78
N THR A 286 17.27 5.74 1.85
CA THR A 286 16.89 4.88 0.71
C THR A 286 16.19 3.62 1.23
N PRO A 287 15.61 2.76 0.38
CA PRO A 287 14.95 1.52 0.80
C PRO A 287 15.81 0.59 1.69
N SER A 288 17.15 0.73 1.66
CA SER A 288 18.06 -0.17 2.38
C SER A 288 19.22 0.54 3.08
N ARG A 289 19.20 1.88 3.14
CA ARG A 289 20.25 2.67 3.80
C ARG A 289 19.65 3.70 4.73
N MET A 290 20.32 3.92 5.84
CA MET A 290 19.99 4.94 6.81
C MET A 290 21.27 5.36 7.56
N SER A 291 21.23 6.47 8.30
CA SER A 291 22.24 6.79 9.29
C SER A 291 21.62 6.99 10.67
N LEU A 292 22.39 6.69 11.70
CA LEU A 292 22.07 6.93 13.10
C LEU A 292 23.08 7.92 13.67
N TYR A 293 22.58 9.07 14.13
CA TYR A 293 23.36 10.01 14.93
C TYR A 293 23.05 9.82 16.41
N LYS A 294 24.07 9.52 17.19
CA LYS A 294 23.97 9.34 18.64
C LYS A 294 25.32 9.61 19.29
N ASP A 295 25.34 10.19 20.51
CA ASP A 295 26.53 10.45 21.31
C ASP A 295 27.60 11.26 20.52
N GLY A 296 27.16 12.25 19.73
CA GLY A 296 28.03 13.13 18.94
C GLY A 296 28.60 12.48 17.69
N LYS A 297 28.17 11.29 17.30
CA LYS A 297 28.68 10.55 16.13
C LYS A 297 27.55 10.12 15.21
N GLU A 298 27.80 10.25 13.91
CA GLU A 298 26.93 9.68 12.88
C GLU A 298 27.54 8.37 12.37
N LYS A 299 26.68 7.36 12.19
CA LYS A 299 27.03 6.05 11.69
C LYS A 299 26.10 5.64 10.56
N ASP A 300 26.67 5.30 9.42
CA ASP A 300 25.93 4.69 8.32
C ASP A 300 25.49 3.28 8.68
N VAL A 301 24.24 2.97 8.34
CA VAL A 301 23.62 1.67 8.55
C VAL A 301 23.08 1.17 7.21
N LYS A 302 23.68 0.08 6.73
CA LYS A 302 23.11 -0.70 5.62
C LYS A 302 22.25 -1.79 6.21
N THR A 303 20.96 -1.78 5.88
CA THR A 303 20.01 -2.75 6.43
C THR A 303 20.08 -4.07 5.66
N LYS A 304 19.73 -5.16 6.33
CA LYS A 304 19.52 -6.45 5.66
C LYS A 304 18.16 -6.43 4.95
N PRO A 305 18.02 -7.07 3.79
CA PRO A 305 16.71 -7.28 3.18
C PRO A 305 15.75 -7.91 4.20
N LEU A 306 14.48 -7.55 4.11
CA LEU A 306 13.44 -8.22 4.88
C LEU A 306 13.34 -9.68 4.45
N SER A 307 12.95 -10.54 5.36
CA SER A 307 12.70 -11.96 5.05
C SER A 307 11.25 -12.12 4.56
N ALA A 308 11.02 -13.11 3.70
CA ALA A 308 9.67 -13.51 3.35
C ALA A 308 8.87 -13.88 4.63
N PRO A 309 7.58 -13.55 4.67
CA PRO A 309 6.78 -12.92 3.64
C PRO A 309 6.78 -11.38 3.68
N TYR A 310 7.59 -10.75 4.52
CA TYR A 310 7.60 -9.31 4.77
C TYR A 310 8.44 -8.50 3.76
N ASP A 311 9.00 -9.14 2.77
CA ASP A 311 9.89 -8.55 1.74
C ASP A 311 9.15 -8.11 0.48
N ASP A 312 7.86 -8.44 0.36
CA ASP A 312 7.09 -8.20 -0.87
C ASP A 312 5.57 -8.23 -0.62
N SER A 313 4.83 -7.37 -1.31
CA SER A 313 3.37 -7.24 -1.14
C SER A 313 2.58 -8.51 -1.46
N PHE A 314 2.99 -9.26 -2.49
CA PHE A 314 2.26 -10.48 -2.90
C PHE A 314 2.56 -11.66 -1.98
N ARG A 315 3.80 -11.78 -1.50
CA ARG A 315 4.14 -12.78 -0.47
C ARG A 315 3.42 -12.48 0.84
N TYR A 316 3.36 -11.20 1.22
CA TYR A 316 2.60 -10.78 2.40
C TYR A 316 1.10 -11.06 2.24
N LEU A 317 0.51 -10.72 1.08
CA LEU A 317 -0.89 -11.02 0.76
C LEU A 317 -1.16 -12.52 0.83
N LYS A 318 -0.33 -13.35 0.17
CA LYS A 318 -0.46 -14.81 0.21
C LYS A 318 -0.42 -15.34 1.63
N ALA A 319 0.60 -14.97 2.41
CA ALA A 319 0.75 -15.43 3.78
C ALA A 319 -0.42 -15.01 4.68
N ALA A 320 -0.94 -13.79 4.49
CA ALA A 320 -2.11 -13.31 5.23
C ALA A 320 -3.38 -14.07 4.84
N VAL A 321 -3.64 -14.29 3.55
CA VAL A 321 -4.80 -15.06 3.05
C VAL A 321 -4.74 -16.51 3.50
N ARG A 322 -3.56 -17.12 3.53
CA ARG A 322 -3.33 -18.50 4.00
C ARG A 322 -3.32 -18.62 5.53
N GLY A 323 -3.40 -17.51 6.27
CA GLY A 323 -3.34 -17.51 7.74
C GLY A 323 -1.96 -17.87 8.30
N GLU A 324 -0.91 -17.80 7.50
CA GLU A 324 0.48 -18.00 7.92
C GLU A 324 0.99 -16.85 8.78
N ILE A 325 0.45 -15.66 8.54
CA ILE A 325 0.66 -14.47 9.36
C ILE A 325 -0.68 -13.86 9.78
N THR A 326 -0.67 -13.16 10.90
CA THR A 326 -1.80 -12.33 11.34
C THR A 326 -1.48 -10.87 11.09
N VAL A 327 -2.29 -10.20 10.26
CA VAL A 327 -2.17 -8.76 10.03
C VAL A 327 -2.54 -8.02 11.30
N GLN A 328 -1.57 -7.31 11.89
CA GLN A 328 -1.82 -6.52 13.09
C GLN A 328 -2.50 -5.19 12.72
N PRO A 329 -3.35 -4.62 13.60
CA PRO A 329 -3.99 -3.33 13.33
C PRO A 329 -3.02 -2.18 13.06
N THR A 330 -1.79 -2.29 13.54
CA THR A 330 -0.73 -1.31 13.34
C THR A 330 0.16 -1.57 12.13
N ASP A 331 0.00 -2.70 11.44
CA ASP A 331 0.83 -2.99 10.25
C ASP A 331 0.60 -1.94 9.16
N LEU A 332 1.66 -1.59 8.43
CA LEU A 332 1.64 -0.57 7.37
C LEU A 332 0.54 -0.83 6.31
N ALA A 333 0.30 -2.10 5.97
CA ALA A 333 -0.72 -2.51 5.02
C ALA A 333 -2.13 -2.68 5.63
N SER A 334 -2.28 -2.63 6.97
CA SER A 334 -3.54 -2.95 7.65
C SER A 334 -4.65 -1.93 7.37
N LEU A 335 -5.89 -2.39 7.45
CA LEU A 335 -7.08 -1.55 7.31
C LEU A 335 -7.10 -0.42 8.33
N GLU A 336 -6.79 -0.72 9.60
CA GLU A 336 -6.86 0.24 10.70
C GLU A 336 -5.83 1.37 10.56
N ASN A 337 -4.58 1.04 10.21
CA ASN A 337 -3.55 2.04 9.93
C ASN A 337 -4.01 2.95 8.78
N ASN A 338 -4.55 2.36 7.72
CA ASN A 338 -4.95 3.08 6.51
C ASN A 338 -6.27 3.86 6.65
N LEU A 339 -7.16 3.50 7.56
CA LEU A 339 -8.29 4.36 7.95
C LEU A 339 -7.79 5.66 8.59
N THR A 340 -6.77 5.58 9.44
CA THR A 340 -6.14 6.77 10.03
C THR A 340 -5.44 7.61 8.97
N VAL A 341 -4.78 6.99 7.99
CA VAL A 341 -4.18 7.70 6.85
C VAL A 341 -5.22 8.51 6.07
N VAL A 342 -6.35 7.88 5.68
CA VAL A 342 -7.42 8.59 4.95
C VAL A 342 -8.03 9.71 5.79
N GLU A 343 -8.14 9.55 7.10
CA GLU A 343 -8.61 10.60 8.00
C GLU A 343 -7.63 11.79 8.03
N ILE A 344 -6.33 11.53 8.10
CA ILE A 344 -5.28 12.55 8.02
C ILE A 344 -5.34 13.29 6.69
N LEU A 345 -5.39 12.57 5.55
CA LEU A 345 -5.46 13.19 4.22
C LEU A 345 -6.74 14.01 4.04
N SER A 346 -7.89 13.50 4.47
CA SER A 346 -9.15 14.25 4.40
C SER A 346 -9.11 15.52 5.25
N ALA A 347 -8.45 15.47 6.40
CA ALA A 347 -8.23 16.62 7.26
C ALA A 347 -7.24 17.61 6.63
N ALA A 348 -6.18 17.13 5.98
CA ALA A 348 -5.18 17.94 5.29
C ALA A 348 -5.80 18.71 4.11
N VAL A 349 -6.55 18.04 3.24
CA VAL A 349 -7.29 18.66 2.12
C VAL A 349 -8.28 19.73 2.64
N LYS A 350 -9.03 19.40 3.72
CA LYS A 350 -9.92 20.37 4.36
C LYS A 350 -9.17 21.57 4.94
N SER A 351 -8.03 21.31 5.60
CA SER A 351 -7.18 22.35 6.18
C SER A 351 -6.63 23.30 5.13
N ALA A 352 -6.07 22.77 4.04
CA ALA A 352 -5.55 23.55 2.92
C ALA A 352 -6.64 24.46 2.32
N ARG A 353 -7.86 23.93 2.14
CA ARG A 353 -8.99 24.71 1.59
C ARG A 353 -9.48 25.79 2.53
N THR A 354 -9.45 25.58 3.85
CA THR A 354 -10.02 26.51 4.84
C THR A 354 -9.00 27.43 5.49
N GLY A 355 -7.70 27.17 5.33
CA GLY A 355 -6.61 27.87 6.02
C GLY A 355 -6.59 27.64 7.54
N LYS A 356 -7.26 26.59 8.05
CA LYS A 356 -7.41 26.35 9.50
C LYS A 356 -7.00 24.92 9.86
N PRO A 357 -6.41 24.72 11.07
CA PRO A 357 -6.18 23.38 11.58
C PRO A 357 -7.48 22.59 11.73
N VAL A 358 -7.44 21.30 11.41
CA VAL A 358 -8.55 20.36 11.59
C VAL A 358 -8.21 19.40 12.73
N ARG A 359 -9.05 19.37 13.77
CA ARG A 359 -8.90 18.41 14.88
C ARG A 359 -9.43 17.04 14.44
N LEU A 360 -8.70 15.98 14.78
CA LEU A 360 -9.14 14.60 14.65
C LEU A 360 -9.80 14.15 15.98
N LYS A 361 -10.76 13.21 15.86
CA LYS A 361 -11.49 12.68 17.03
C LYS A 361 -11.08 11.25 17.32
#